data_33e3f77a37c2979b9845421409279bfc
#
_entry.id   33e3f77a37c2979b9845421409279bfc
#
_cell.length_a   1.000
_cell.length_b   1.000
_cell.length_c   1.000
_cell.angle_alpha   90.00
_cell.angle_beta   90.00
_cell.angle_gamma   90.00
#
_symmetry.space_group_name_H-M   'P 1'
#
loop_
_entity.id
_entity.type
_entity.pdbx_description
1 polymer ?
#
loop_
_entity_poly.entity_id
_entity_poly.type
_entity_poly.pdbx_seq_one_letter_code
_entity_poly.pdbx_strand_id
1 'polypeptide(L)'
;GETARAQNFSLGGYPRKTNPELERRDIAYFGNASSCGTATAVSLPCMFSVLPRSGYSHEGGLAQENVLDVLRHAGNDVAWWENNTGDKGVAARITTRNFSSENDARFCVRNECRDQVMVEALGPWLDAVEGNATLVLHQLGSHGPAYYARYSEDERLFRPDCRTAEFAACSSEEIINAYDNTIVATDRMLAQVIDLLAARSDRLVSAMIYMSDHGESLGEKGLYLHGMPYIIAPSEQTRIPFVMWFSDSTIKLSES
;
A
#
# COMPACT_ATOMS: atom_id res chain seq x y z
N GLY A 1 1.57 -0.02 -0.81
CA GLY A 1 0.37 0.78 -0.56
C GLY A 1 0.44 2.13 -1.23
N GLU A 2 -0.68 2.84 -1.28
CA GLU A 2 -0.84 4.14 -1.92
C GLU A 2 -1.43 5.13 -0.94
N THR A 3 -0.83 6.31 -0.82
CA THR A 3 -1.37 7.51 -0.15
C THR A 3 -1.73 7.31 1.34
N ALA A 4 -1.24 6.26 1.99
CA ALA A 4 -1.51 6.04 3.40
C ALA A 4 -0.49 6.77 4.29
N ARG A 5 -0.98 7.63 5.21
CA ARG A 5 -0.13 8.36 6.16
C ARG A 5 -0.08 7.69 7.52
N ALA A 6 1.07 7.68 8.16
CA ALA A 6 1.28 7.02 9.45
C ALA A 6 0.40 7.58 10.58
N GLN A 7 0.07 8.88 10.50
CA GLN A 7 -0.72 9.59 11.51
C GLN A 7 -2.14 9.04 11.69
N ASN A 8 -2.71 8.33 10.69
CA ASN A 8 -4.05 7.74 10.77
C ASN A 8 -4.04 6.23 11.07
N PHE A 9 -2.88 5.67 11.44
CA PHE A 9 -2.78 4.27 11.86
C PHE A 9 -2.93 4.14 13.38
N SER A 10 -3.96 3.39 13.86
CA SER A 10 -4.14 3.11 15.28
C SER A 10 -2.97 2.33 15.89
N LEU A 11 -2.26 1.55 15.11
CA LEU A 11 -1.01 0.88 15.47
C LEU A 11 0.08 1.88 15.93
N GLY A 12 0.06 3.09 15.41
CA GLY A 12 0.97 4.19 15.79
C GLY A 12 0.44 5.12 16.87
N GLY A 13 -0.71 4.79 17.49
CA GLY A 13 -1.33 5.59 18.55
C GLY A 13 -2.40 6.57 18.09
N TYR A 14 -2.85 6.49 16.84
CA TYR A 14 -4.01 7.24 16.38
C TYR A 14 -5.25 6.84 17.21
N PRO A 15 -6.04 7.82 17.74
CA PRO A 15 -7.10 7.50 18.71
C PRO A 15 -8.29 6.74 18.12
N ARG A 16 -8.45 6.75 16.80
CA ARG A 16 -9.52 6.03 16.10
C ARG A 16 -9.03 4.65 15.67
N LYS A 17 -9.87 3.63 15.81
CA LYS A 17 -9.56 2.23 15.50
C LYS A 17 -9.56 1.97 13.99
N THR A 18 -8.48 2.37 13.32
CA THR A 18 -8.30 2.21 11.87
C THR A 18 -7.61 0.90 11.48
N ASN A 19 -6.95 0.21 12.43
CA ASN A 19 -6.27 -1.05 12.18
C ASN A 19 -6.73 -2.19 13.12
N PRO A 20 -8.05 -2.46 13.24
CA PRO A 20 -8.56 -3.46 14.18
C PRO A 20 -8.15 -4.89 13.84
N GLU A 21 -7.87 -5.19 12.57
CA GLU A 21 -7.49 -6.52 12.13
C GLU A 21 -5.98 -6.78 12.31
N LEU A 22 -5.13 -5.82 11.97
CA LEU A 22 -3.69 -5.94 12.18
C LEU A 22 -3.29 -5.94 13.66
N GLU A 23 -4.03 -5.23 14.53
CA GLU A 23 -3.84 -5.25 15.99
C GLU A 23 -3.94 -6.66 16.60
N ARG A 24 -4.60 -7.60 15.93
CA ARG A 24 -4.80 -8.99 16.39
C ARG A 24 -3.73 -9.96 15.88
N ARG A 25 -2.79 -9.48 15.08
CA ARG A 25 -1.77 -10.30 14.42
C ARG A 25 -0.38 -9.97 14.94
N ASP A 26 0.50 -10.97 14.94
CA ASP A 26 1.91 -10.78 15.32
C ASP A 26 2.65 -10.08 14.18
N ILE A 27 2.67 -8.75 14.23
CA ILE A 27 3.29 -7.88 13.23
C ILE A 27 4.31 -6.95 13.86
N ALA A 28 5.30 -6.54 13.09
CA ALA A 28 6.16 -5.40 13.42
C ALA A 28 5.62 -4.15 12.71
N TYR A 29 5.35 -3.08 13.47
CA TYR A 29 4.89 -1.79 12.95
C TYR A 29 5.92 -0.69 13.18
N PHE A 30 6.22 0.07 12.15
CA PHE A 30 7.16 1.20 12.19
C PHE A 30 6.44 2.47 11.72
N GLY A 31 6.06 3.32 12.67
CA GLY A 31 5.35 4.57 12.40
C GLY A 31 6.25 5.77 12.07
N ASN A 32 7.57 5.58 12.01
CA ASN A 32 8.54 6.65 11.73
C ASN A 32 9.30 6.46 10.41
N ALA A 33 8.72 5.70 9.49
CA ALA A 33 9.25 5.59 8.13
C ALA A 33 8.93 6.84 7.32
N SER A 34 9.83 7.21 6.42
CA SER A 34 9.65 8.35 5.50
C SER A 34 9.60 7.87 4.07
N SER A 35 8.67 8.42 3.29
CA SER A 35 8.55 8.16 1.86
C SER A 35 9.75 8.71 1.07
N CYS A 36 9.97 8.16 -0.10
CA CYS A 36 11.01 8.65 -1.00
C CYS A 36 10.60 9.94 -1.74
N GLY A 37 9.30 10.13 -1.92
CA GLY A 37 8.69 11.30 -2.55
C GLY A 37 7.31 11.57 -1.97
N THR A 38 6.62 12.56 -2.51
CA THR A 38 5.25 12.97 -2.14
C THR A 38 4.24 12.69 -3.24
N ALA A 39 4.64 11.96 -4.27
CA ALA A 39 3.80 11.52 -5.37
C ALA A 39 4.32 10.17 -5.89
N THR A 40 3.41 9.30 -6.32
CA THR A 40 3.70 7.94 -6.80
C THR A 40 4.74 7.92 -7.92
N ALA A 41 4.67 8.86 -8.87
CA ALA A 41 5.62 8.94 -9.97
C ALA A 41 7.09 9.13 -9.55
N VAL A 42 7.31 9.69 -8.35
CA VAL A 42 8.65 9.90 -7.78
C VAL A 42 8.97 8.83 -6.76
N SER A 43 8.04 8.57 -5.83
CA SER A 43 8.30 7.73 -4.68
C SER A 43 8.41 6.25 -5.06
N LEU A 44 7.51 5.75 -5.91
CA LEU A 44 7.46 4.34 -6.24
C LEU A 44 8.77 3.83 -6.90
N PRO A 45 9.29 4.45 -7.99
CA PRO A 45 10.56 4.00 -8.56
C PRO A 45 11.75 4.15 -7.60
N CYS A 46 11.72 5.17 -6.75
CA CYS A 46 12.76 5.39 -5.75
C CYS A 46 12.77 4.29 -4.68
N MET A 47 11.59 3.81 -4.23
CA MET A 47 11.47 2.74 -3.22
C MET A 47 12.12 1.43 -3.68
N PHE A 48 12.08 1.13 -4.97
CA PHE A 48 12.65 -0.09 -5.55
C PHE A 48 14.10 0.09 -6.05
N SER A 49 14.60 1.33 -6.07
CA SER A 49 15.95 1.66 -6.54
C SER A 49 17.03 1.19 -5.57
N VAL A 50 18.19 0.84 -6.11
CA VAL A 50 19.41 0.61 -5.32
C VAL A 50 20.04 1.91 -4.82
N LEU A 51 19.61 3.05 -5.34
CA LEU A 51 20.12 4.37 -4.94
C LEU A 51 19.44 4.83 -3.65
N PRO A 52 20.20 5.38 -2.70
CA PRO A 52 19.58 6.03 -1.54
C PRO A 52 18.81 7.29 -1.99
N ARG A 53 17.76 7.66 -1.23
CA ARG A 53 16.93 8.82 -1.56
C ARG A 53 17.74 10.09 -1.87
N SER A 54 18.81 10.35 -1.12
CA SER A 54 19.67 11.53 -1.31
C SER A 54 20.43 11.55 -2.64
N GLY A 55 20.63 10.39 -3.26
CA GLY A 55 21.30 10.22 -4.56
C GLY A 55 20.35 9.82 -5.68
N TYR A 56 19.05 9.71 -5.40
CA TYR A 56 18.06 9.28 -6.39
C TYR A 56 17.71 10.42 -7.35
N SER A 57 17.75 10.12 -8.65
CA SER A 57 17.03 10.85 -9.67
C SER A 57 16.18 9.88 -10.49
N HIS A 58 15.07 10.34 -11.04
CA HIS A 58 14.18 9.48 -11.83
C HIS A 58 14.90 8.83 -13.00
N GLU A 59 15.65 9.61 -13.77
CA GLU A 59 16.45 9.11 -14.89
C GLU A 59 17.53 8.12 -14.45
N GLY A 60 18.26 8.42 -13.37
CA GLY A 60 19.28 7.53 -12.79
C GLY A 60 18.69 6.23 -12.25
N GLY A 61 17.52 6.27 -11.64
CA GLY A 61 16.83 5.08 -11.15
C GLY A 61 16.34 4.18 -12.28
N LEU A 62 15.74 4.74 -13.33
CA LEU A 62 15.28 3.97 -14.49
C LEU A 62 16.41 3.42 -15.36
N ALA A 63 17.58 4.04 -15.32
CA ALA A 63 18.77 3.59 -16.06
C ALA A 63 19.45 2.36 -15.43
N GLN A 64 19.04 1.95 -14.24
CA GLN A 64 19.63 0.84 -13.49
C GLN A 64 18.61 -0.27 -13.24
N GLU A 65 19.12 -1.45 -12.93
CA GLU A 65 18.30 -2.53 -12.37
C GLU A 65 17.82 -2.15 -10.96
N ASN A 66 16.62 -2.57 -10.65
CA ASN A 66 16.03 -2.35 -9.34
C ASN A 66 16.01 -3.66 -8.51
N VAL A 67 15.49 -3.62 -7.28
CA VAL A 67 15.46 -4.79 -6.39
C VAL A 67 14.71 -5.98 -6.98
N LEU A 68 13.69 -5.76 -7.83
CA LEU A 68 12.93 -6.85 -8.46
C LEU A 68 13.77 -7.57 -9.51
N ASP A 69 14.63 -6.86 -10.24
CA ASP A 69 15.58 -7.47 -11.16
C ASP A 69 16.60 -8.33 -10.40
N VAL A 70 17.12 -7.83 -9.27
CA VAL A 70 18.06 -8.56 -8.41
C VAL A 70 17.43 -9.85 -7.90
N LEU A 71 16.18 -9.80 -7.42
CA LEU A 71 15.45 -10.97 -6.97
C LEU A 71 15.25 -11.99 -8.11
N ARG A 72 14.90 -11.53 -9.30
CA ARG A 72 14.77 -12.38 -10.48
C ARG A 72 16.11 -13.05 -10.85
N HIS A 73 17.20 -12.31 -10.82
CA HIS A 73 18.55 -12.88 -11.06
C HIS A 73 18.97 -13.89 -9.98
N ALA A 74 18.46 -13.74 -8.76
CA ALA A 74 18.63 -14.70 -7.68
C ALA A 74 17.73 -15.95 -7.79
N GLY A 75 16.99 -16.10 -8.89
CA GLY A 75 16.15 -17.26 -9.16
C GLY A 75 14.76 -17.21 -8.55
N ASN A 76 14.29 -16.05 -8.13
CA ASN A 76 12.89 -15.90 -7.72
C ASN A 76 11.97 -15.77 -8.95
N ASP A 77 10.77 -16.34 -8.86
CA ASP A 77 9.65 -15.94 -9.71
C ASP A 77 9.12 -14.59 -9.22
N VAL A 78 9.24 -13.55 -10.05
CA VAL A 78 8.90 -12.18 -9.66
C VAL A 78 7.72 -11.68 -10.49
N ALA A 79 6.65 -11.29 -9.82
CA ALA A 79 5.45 -10.76 -10.46
C ALA A 79 4.99 -9.43 -9.83
N TRP A 80 4.36 -8.60 -10.65
CA TRP A 80 3.75 -7.34 -10.28
C TRP A 80 2.25 -7.36 -10.59
N TRP A 81 1.43 -7.17 -9.57
CA TRP A 81 0.00 -7.02 -9.71
C TRP A 81 -0.40 -5.57 -9.53
N GLU A 82 -0.97 -5.02 -10.58
CA GLU A 82 -1.29 -3.60 -10.72
C GLU A 82 -2.79 -3.36 -10.49
N ASN A 83 -3.12 -2.49 -9.54
CA ASN A 83 -4.47 -1.96 -9.33
C ASN A 83 -4.47 -0.43 -9.15
N ASN A 84 -3.40 0.23 -9.58
CA ASN A 84 -3.21 1.68 -9.46
C ASN A 84 -3.04 2.31 -10.86
N THR A 85 -2.22 3.33 -10.99
CA THR A 85 -2.00 4.12 -12.21
C THR A 85 -0.74 3.70 -13.00
N GLY A 86 -0.33 2.45 -12.84
CA GLY A 86 0.84 1.86 -13.50
C GLY A 86 2.10 1.84 -12.63
N ASP A 87 3.02 0.98 -12.99
CA ASP A 87 4.23 0.62 -12.25
C ASP A 87 5.36 1.67 -12.30
N LYS A 88 5.18 2.77 -13.00
CA LYS A 88 6.17 3.85 -13.20
C LYS A 88 7.54 3.35 -13.68
N GLY A 89 7.56 2.26 -14.44
CA GLY A 89 8.77 1.64 -14.98
C GLY A 89 9.46 0.64 -14.05
N VAL A 90 8.97 0.43 -12.83
CA VAL A 90 9.54 -0.52 -11.86
C VAL A 90 9.42 -1.95 -12.36
N ALA A 91 8.29 -2.33 -12.95
CA ALA A 91 8.00 -3.68 -13.40
C ALA A 91 8.34 -3.93 -14.89
N ALA A 92 9.10 -3.04 -15.54
CA ALA A 92 9.38 -3.11 -16.98
C ALA A 92 10.01 -4.44 -17.46
N ARG A 93 10.64 -5.22 -16.56
CA ARG A 93 11.40 -6.44 -16.88
C ARG A 93 10.85 -7.71 -16.19
N ILE A 94 9.66 -7.63 -15.60
CA ILE A 94 9.03 -8.74 -14.89
C ILE A 94 7.60 -8.98 -15.38
N THR A 95 6.98 -10.09 -14.97
CA THR A 95 5.59 -10.41 -15.30
C THR A 95 4.62 -9.46 -14.60
N THR A 96 3.67 -8.92 -15.35
CA THR A 96 2.65 -8.00 -14.81
C THR A 96 1.24 -8.50 -15.06
N ARG A 97 0.32 -8.20 -14.11
CA ARG A 97 -1.12 -8.40 -14.26
C ARG A 97 -1.85 -7.12 -13.85
N ASN A 98 -2.78 -6.63 -14.66
CA ASN A 98 -3.51 -5.40 -14.40
C ASN A 98 -4.98 -5.67 -14.12
N PHE A 99 -5.42 -5.53 -12.87
CA PHE A 99 -6.78 -5.78 -12.42
C PHE A 99 -7.78 -4.71 -12.85
N SER A 100 -7.35 -3.45 -12.97
CA SER A 100 -8.21 -2.38 -13.47
C SER A 100 -8.65 -2.66 -14.90
N SER A 101 -7.80 -3.25 -15.73
CA SER A 101 -8.13 -3.63 -17.11
C SER A 101 -9.05 -4.86 -17.19
N GLU A 102 -8.99 -5.77 -16.21
CA GLU A 102 -9.88 -6.92 -16.11
C GLU A 102 -11.31 -6.50 -15.73
N ASN A 103 -11.45 -5.39 -15.00
CA ASN A 103 -12.70 -4.72 -14.64
C ASN A 103 -13.77 -5.65 -14.06
N ASP A 104 -13.43 -6.48 -13.08
CA ASP A 104 -14.36 -7.40 -12.41
C ASP A 104 -15.48 -6.61 -11.72
N ALA A 105 -16.71 -6.78 -12.18
CA ALA A 105 -17.88 -6.03 -11.71
C ALA A 105 -18.19 -6.21 -10.20
N ARG A 106 -17.63 -7.23 -9.54
CA ARG A 106 -17.76 -7.42 -8.09
C ARG A 106 -16.97 -6.37 -7.28
N PHE A 107 -15.89 -5.87 -7.86
CA PHE A 107 -14.93 -4.98 -7.18
C PHE A 107 -14.74 -3.65 -7.88
N CYS A 108 -15.05 -3.57 -9.17
CA CYS A 108 -14.70 -2.45 -10.03
C CYS A 108 -15.91 -1.59 -10.43
N VAL A 109 -15.71 -0.28 -10.47
CA VAL A 109 -16.65 0.69 -11.03
C VAL A 109 -15.86 1.62 -11.94
N ARG A 110 -16.21 1.69 -13.23
CA ARG A 110 -15.55 2.55 -14.23
C ARG A 110 -14.02 2.36 -14.28
N ASN A 111 -13.57 1.11 -14.28
CA ASN A 111 -12.15 0.71 -14.30
C ASN A 111 -11.34 1.11 -13.04
N GLU A 112 -11.99 1.57 -11.98
CA GLU A 112 -11.37 1.68 -10.67
C GLU A 112 -11.84 0.53 -9.79
N CYS A 113 -10.92 -0.28 -9.30
CA CYS A 113 -11.23 -1.47 -8.53
C CYS A 113 -10.80 -1.29 -7.07
N ARG A 114 -11.61 -1.80 -6.14
CA ARG A 114 -11.17 -1.95 -4.75
C ARG A 114 -10.07 -3.03 -4.69
N ASP A 115 -9.08 -2.84 -3.84
CA ASP A 115 -7.89 -3.71 -3.76
C ASP A 115 -8.19 -5.16 -3.37
N GLN A 116 -9.39 -5.42 -2.85
CA GLN A 116 -9.90 -6.77 -2.60
C GLN A 116 -9.85 -7.69 -3.83
N VAL A 117 -9.90 -7.14 -5.04
CA VAL A 117 -9.75 -7.92 -6.29
C VAL A 117 -8.44 -8.68 -6.36
N MET A 118 -7.36 -8.13 -5.81
CA MET A 118 -6.06 -8.81 -5.75
C MET A 118 -6.05 -9.93 -4.72
N VAL A 119 -6.73 -9.76 -3.59
CA VAL A 119 -6.82 -10.81 -2.55
C VAL A 119 -7.55 -12.05 -3.06
N GLU A 120 -8.65 -11.85 -3.82
CA GLU A 120 -9.37 -12.95 -4.46
C GLU A 120 -8.48 -13.81 -5.38
N ALA A 121 -7.57 -13.17 -6.09
CA ALA A 121 -6.65 -13.85 -6.99
C ALA A 121 -5.43 -14.48 -6.28
N LEU A 122 -5.12 -14.05 -5.05
CA LEU A 122 -3.89 -14.40 -4.36
C LEU A 122 -3.84 -15.87 -3.95
N GLY A 123 -4.94 -16.44 -3.46
CA GLY A 123 -4.99 -17.83 -3.02
C GLY A 123 -4.54 -18.82 -4.11
N PRO A 124 -5.18 -18.84 -5.30
CA PRO A 124 -4.77 -19.67 -6.41
C PRO A 124 -3.33 -19.44 -6.88
N TRP A 125 -2.85 -18.20 -6.85
CA TRP A 125 -1.46 -17.90 -7.20
C TRP A 125 -0.49 -18.51 -6.20
N LEU A 126 -0.75 -18.38 -4.89
CA LEU A 126 0.06 -19.00 -3.84
C LEU A 126 0.08 -20.53 -3.95
N ASP A 127 -1.04 -21.14 -4.33
CA ASP A 127 -1.13 -22.60 -4.51
C ASP A 127 -0.28 -23.10 -5.69
N ALA A 128 -0.02 -22.27 -6.68
CA ALA A 128 0.80 -22.57 -7.85
C ALA A 128 2.31 -22.27 -7.65
N VAL A 129 2.73 -21.67 -6.54
CA VAL A 129 4.15 -21.39 -6.26
C VAL A 129 4.91 -22.71 -6.03
N GLU A 130 5.94 -22.99 -6.85
CA GLU A 130 6.78 -24.19 -6.75
C GLU A 130 8.18 -23.91 -6.19
N GLY A 131 8.60 -22.66 -6.10
CA GLY A 131 9.95 -22.28 -5.65
C GLY A 131 9.93 -20.98 -4.86
N ASN A 132 11.02 -20.22 -4.97
CA ASN A 132 11.06 -18.88 -4.39
C ASN A 132 10.27 -17.91 -5.28
N ALA A 133 9.37 -17.15 -4.67
CA ALA A 133 8.54 -16.18 -5.39
C ALA A 133 8.48 -14.85 -4.67
N THR A 134 8.38 -13.78 -5.43
CA THR A 134 8.15 -12.42 -4.93
C THR A 134 7.00 -11.80 -5.70
N LEU A 135 5.94 -11.41 -5.00
CA LEU A 135 4.78 -10.76 -5.58
C LEU A 135 4.63 -9.35 -5.01
N VAL A 136 4.57 -8.36 -5.89
CA VAL A 136 4.22 -7.00 -5.52
C VAL A 136 2.74 -6.77 -5.79
N LEU A 137 2.00 -6.32 -4.77
CA LEU A 137 0.61 -5.88 -4.87
C LEU A 137 0.59 -4.35 -4.86
N HIS A 138 0.47 -3.74 -6.04
CA HIS A 138 0.40 -2.28 -6.18
C HIS A 138 -1.04 -1.81 -6.02
N GLN A 139 -1.38 -1.42 -4.81
CA GLN A 139 -2.73 -1.04 -4.39
C GLN A 139 -3.13 0.34 -4.93
N LEU A 140 -4.44 0.54 -5.10
CA LEU A 140 -5.04 1.86 -5.21
C LEU A 140 -5.17 2.55 -3.83
N GLY A 141 -5.25 1.76 -2.78
CA GLY A 141 -5.14 2.17 -1.38
C GLY A 141 -6.04 3.34 -0.98
N SER A 142 -5.41 4.38 -0.43
CA SER A 142 -6.10 5.59 0.04
C SER A 142 -6.09 6.73 -0.99
N HIS A 143 -5.92 6.43 -2.29
CA HIS A 143 -5.81 7.43 -3.35
C HIS A 143 -7.06 8.32 -3.45
N GLY A 144 -6.87 9.64 -3.27
CA GLY A 144 -7.90 10.66 -3.35
C GLY A 144 -8.15 11.19 -4.76
N PRO A 145 -9.08 12.15 -4.92
CA PRO A 145 -9.95 12.68 -3.88
C PRO A 145 -11.21 11.85 -3.57
N ALA A 146 -11.50 10.81 -4.37
CA ALA A 146 -12.70 9.98 -4.23
C ALA A 146 -12.51 8.86 -3.18
N TYR A 147 -12.15 9.19 -1.93
CA TYR A 147 -11.89 8.19 -0.88
C TYR A 147 -13.03 7.20 -0.70
N TYR A 148 -14.28 7.65 -0.82
CA TYR A 148 -15.48 6.82 -0.68
C TYR A 148 -15.57 5.65 -1.66
N ALA A 149 -14.80 5.67 -2.73
CA ALA A 149 -14.75 4.59 -3.71
C ALA A 149 -13.73 3.47 -3.35
N ARG A 150 -12.91 3.66 -2.30
CA ARG A 150 -11.82 2.76 -1.92
C ARG A 150 -12.24 1.66 -0.95
N TYR A 151 -13.41 1.77 -0.31
CA TYR A 151 -13.92 0.85 0.69
C TYR A 151 -15.35 0.39 0.38
N SER A 152 -15.70 -0.77 0.93
CA SER A 152 -17.07 -1.31 0.88
C SER A 152 -17.93 -0.73 1.99
N GLU A 153 -19.23 -1.02 1.97
CA GLU A 153 -20.14 -0.59 3.04
C GLU A 153 -19.80 -1.23 4.40
N ASP A 154 -19.24 -2.45 4.39
CA ASP A 154 -18.79 -3.16 5.61
C ASP A 154 -17.51 -2.57 6.22
N GLU A 155 -16.73 -1.83 5.44
CA GLU A 155 -15.51 -1.15 5.84
C GLU A 155 -15.77 0.31 6.25
N ARG A 156 -16.98 0.79 6.07
CA ARG A 156 -17.45 2.14 6.36
C ARG A 156 -17.78 2.32 7.85
N LEU A 157 -16.75 2.33 8.69
CA LEU A 157 -16.90 2.41 10.13
C LEU A 157 -17.12 3.83 10.64
N PHE A 158 -16.54 4.82 9.96
CA PHE A 158 -16.59 6.23 10.35
C PHE A 158 -17.61 6.99 9.50
N ARG A 159 -18.62 7.58 10.16
CA ARG A 159 -19.77 8.26 9.53
C ARG A 159 -20.13 9.54 10.28
N PRO A 160 -20.71 10.56 9.60
CA PRO A 160 -20.89 10.64 8.14
C PRO A 160 -19.55 10.77 7.42
N ASP A 161 -19.45 10.31 6.16
CA ASP A 161 -18.25 10.35 5.34
C ASP A 161 -18.52 11.11 4.03
N CYS A 162 -17.49 11.77 3.50
CA CYS A 162 -17.55 12.49 2.25
C CYS A 162 -17.77 11.53 1.07
N ARG A 163 -18.90 11.68 0.35
CA ARG A 163 -19.33 10.80 -0.74
C ARG A 163 -19.18 11.45 -2.11
N THR A 164 -18.26 12.41 -2.22
CA THR A 164 -17.93 13.14 -3.45
C THR A 164 -16.42 13.34 -3.57
N ALA A 165 -15.93 13.59 -4.78
CA ALA A 165 -14.54 14.00 -5.02
C ALA A 165 -14.34 15.52 -4.80
N GLU A 166 -15.41 16.28 -4.57
CA GLU A 166 -15.38 17.73 -4.36
C GLU A 166 -15.32 18.03 -2.86
N PHE A 167 -14.14 18.15 -2.29
CA PHE A 167 -13.94 18.40 -0.85
C PHE A 167 -14.65 19.64 -0.32
N ALA A 168 -14.84 20.67 -1.17
CA ALA A 168 -15.58 21.87 -0.80
C ALA A 168 -17.06 21.61 -0.44
N ALA A 169 -17.62 20.47 -0.86
CA ALA A 169 -18.97 20.05 -0.53
C ALA A 169 -19.08 19.26 0.78
N CYS A 170 -17.95 18.99 1.46
CA CYS A 170 -17.89 18.18 2.67
C CYS A 170 -17.24 18.98 3.82
N SER A 171 -17.62 18.65 5.05
CA SER A 171 -16.91 19.11 6.23
C SER A 171 -15.54 18.42 6.36
N SER A 172 -14.63 19.03 7.12
CA SER A 172 -13.33 18.40 7.41
C SER A 172 -13.48 17.04 8.09
N GLU A 173 -14.48 16.88 8.96
CA GLU A 173 -14.77 15.62 9.63
C GLU A 173 -15.19 14.53 8.64
N GLU A 174 -16.08 14.86 7.69
CA GLU A 174 -16.52 13.92 6.67
C GLU A 174 -15.37 13.47 5.76
N ILE A 175 -14.43 14.38 5.44
CA ILE A 175 -13.22 14.06 4.66
C ILE A 175 -12.33 13.10 5.44
N ILE A 176 -12.07 13.39 6.73
CA ILE A 176 -11.28 12.51 7.60
C ILE A 176 -11.97 11.15 7.77
N ASN A 177 -13.30 11.11 7.96
CA ASN A 177 -14.06 9.87 8.06
C ASN A 177 -13.92 9.02 6.79
N ALA A 178 -14.04 9.63 5.62
CA ALA A 178 -13.86 8.93 4.34
C ALA A 178 -12.43 8.39 4.19
N TYR A 179 -11.43 9.18 4.57
CA TYR A 179 -10.03 8.75 4.52
C TYR A 179 -9.74 7.62 5.53
N ASP A 180 -10.21 7.72 6.77
CA ASP A 180 -10.02 6.67 7.78
C ASP A 180 -10.65 5.34 7.37
N ASN A 181 -11.79 5.37 6.68
CA ASN A 181 -12.40 4.17 6.11
C ASN A 181 -11.51 3.52 5.04
N THR A 182 -10.69 4.29 4.30
CA THR A 182 -9.72 3.69 3.37
C THR A 182 -8.60 2.96 4.10
N ILE A 183 -8.20 3.46 5.28
CA ILE A 183 -7.21 2.78 6.13
C ILE A 183 -7.80 1.48 6.70
N VAL A 184 -9.08 1.47 7.09
CA VAL A 184 -9.79 0.24 7.51
C VAL A 184 -9.83 -0.79 6.37
N ALA A 185 -10.08 -0.37 5.13
CA ALA A 185 -10.07 -1.26 3.97
C ALA A 185 -8.66 -1.84 3.72
N THR A 186 -7.62 -1.02 3.82
CA THR A 186 -6.22 -1.46 3.74
C THR A 186 -5.88 -2.45 4.87
N ASP A 187 -6.29 -2.16 6.11
CA ASP A 187 -6.10 -3.04 7.27
C ASP A 187 -6.70 -4.43 7.02
N ARG A 188 -7.95 -4.48 6.58
CA ARG A 188 -8.64 -5.73 6.25
C ARG A 188 -7.95 -6.47 5.12
N MET A 189 -7.55 -5.78 4.06
CA MET A 189 -6.81 -6.40 2.95
C MET A 189 -5.50 -7.04 3.41
N LEU A 190 -4.68 -6.32 4.16
CA LEU A 190 -3.41 -6.82 4.67
C LEU A 190 -3.60 -8.02 5.60
N ALA A 191 -4.62 -7.96 6.45
CA ALA A 191 -5.00 -9.06 7.32
C ALA A 191 -5.34 -10.33 6.53
N GLN A 192 -6.11 -10.21 5.46
CA GLN A 192 -6.45 -11.34 4.59
C GLN A 192 -5.24 -11.89 3.83
N VAL A 193 -4.32 -11.03 3.40
CA VAL A 193 -3.03 -11.46 2.82
C VAL A 193 -2.25 -12.30 3.83
N ILE A 194 -2.14 -11.83 5.08
CA ILE A 194 -1.48 -12.57 6.17
C ILE A 194 -2.17 -13.94 6.39
N ASP A 195 -3.50 -13.97 6.45
CA ASP A 195 -4.25 -15.21 6.67
C ASP A 195 -4.05 -16.23 5.55
N LEU A 196 -4.00 -15.77 4.29
CA LEU A 196 -3.70 -16.63 3.13
C LEU A 196 -2.29 -17.19 3.16
N LEU A 197 -1.31 -16.41 3.60
CA LEU A 197 0.07 -16.85 3.78
C LEU A 197 0.21 -17.80 4.97
N ALA A 198 -0.39 -17.47 6.11
CA ALA A 198 -0.37 -18.28 7.32
C ALA A 198 -1.02 -19.66 7.11
N ALA A 199 -2.11 -19.72 6.33
CA ALA A 199 -2.78 -20.97 5.99
C ALA A 199 -1.91 -21.93 5.14
N ARG A 200 -0.75 -21.46 4.66
CA ARG A 200 0.19 -22.23 3.83
C ARG A 200 1.58 -22.38 4.48
N SER A 201 1.68 -22.13 5.78
CA SER A 201 2.95 -22.19 6.51
C SER A 201 3.56 -23.58 6.62
N ASP A 202 2.80 -24.64 6.35
CA ASP A 202 3.29 -26.01 6.22
C ASP A 202 4.11 -26.23 4.93
N ARG A 203 3.91 -25.38 3.91
CA ARG A 203 4.56 -25.47 2.59
C ARG A 203 5.41 -24.26 2.25
N LEU A 204 5.04 -23.08 2.70
CA LEU A 204 5.70 -21.82 2.36
C LEU A 204 6.25 -21.12 3.61
N VAL A 205 7.54 -20.85 3.62
CA VAL A 205 8.12 -19.85 4.52
C VAL A 205 7.93 -18.49 3.85
N SER A 206 7.12 -17.62 4.44
CA SER A 206 6.67 -16.40 3.79
C SER A 206 6.80 -15.18 4.69
N ALA A 207 6.92 -14.03 4.05
CA ALA A 207 6.88 -12.72 4.69
C ALA A 207 5.96 -11.79 3.90
N MET A 208 5.30 -10.86 4.60
CA MET A 208 4.61 -9.73 4.01
C MET A 208 5.30 -8.44 4.48
N ILE A 209 5.58 -7.56 3.51
CA ILE A 209 6.07 -6.22 3.77
C ILE A 209 5.07 -5.23 3.16
N TYR A 210 4.53 -4.35 3.98
CA TYR A 210 3.68 -3.26 3.53
C TYR A 210 4.31 -1.91 3.86
N MET A 211 4.33 -1.02 2.89
CA MET A 211 4.61 0.39 3.08
C MET A 211 3.81 1.21 2.08
N SER A 212 3.43 2.43 2.47
CA SER A 212 2.86 3.38 1.51
C SER A 212 3.98 4.06 0.72
N ASP A 213 3.68 4.47 -0.49
CA ASP A 213 4.62 5.23 -1.31
C ASP A 213 4.75 6.69 -0.85
N HIS A 214 3.65 7.30 -0.38
CA HIS A 214 3.63 8.61 0.29
C HIS A 214 2.39 8.72 1.21
N GLY A 215 2.26 9.83 1.90
CA GLY A 215 1.11 10.17 2.72
C GLY A 215 0.17 11.17 2.03
N GLU A 216 -0.71 11.82 2.81
CA GLU A 216 -1.80 12.67 2.33
C GLU A 216 -2.09 13.82 3.28
N SER A 217 -2.35 15.01 2.77
CA SER A 217 -2.90 16.14 3.53
C SER A 217 -4.43 16.13 3.44
N LEU A 218 -5.12 16.28 4.58
CA LEU A 218 -6.57 16.25 4.71
C LEU A 218 -7.17 17.60 5.14
N GLY A 219 -6.49 18.69 4.86
CA GLY A 219 -6.91 20.05 5.20
C GLY A 219 -6.01 20.74 6.22
N GLU A 220 -4.94 20.10 6.68
CA GLU A 220 -3.97 20.73 7.58
C GLU A 220 -3.37 21.98 6.92
N LYS A 221 -3.46 23.11 7.60
CA LYS A 221 -3.02 24.44 7.08
C LYS A 221 -3.66 24.80 5.72
N GLY A 222 -4.84 24.27 5.43
CA GLY A 222 -5.54 24.45 4.15
C GLY A 222 -4.98 23.63 2.99
N LEU A 223 -4.10 22.66 3.26
CA LEU A 223 -3.53 21.75 2.25
C LEU A 223 -4.35 20.48 2.17
N TYR A 224 -4.63 20.06 0.94
CA TYR A 224 -5.30 18.79 0.63
C TYR A 224 -4.47 18.00 -0.37
N LEU A 225 -4.65 16.68 -0.38
CA LEU A 225 -3.96 15.76 -1.29
C LEU A 225 -2.43 15.74 -1.04
N HIS A 226 -1.67 15.45 -2.07
CA HIS A 226 -0.23 15.21 -2.02
C HIS A 226 0.51 15.94 -3.16
N GLY A 227 1.82 15.69 -3.32
CA GLY A 227 2.61 16.23 -4.42
C GLY A 227 3.35 17.53 -4.12
N MET A 228 3.39 17.97 -2.85
CA MET A 228 4.21 19.12 -2.44
C MET A 228 5.70 18.81 -2.69
N PRO A 229 6.52 19.82 -3.10
CA PRO A 229 7.96 19.62 -3.13
C PRO A 229 8.49 19.11 -1.80
N TYR A 230 9.23 18.00 -1.81
CA TYR A 230 9.57 17.24 -0.60
C TYR A 230 10.20 18.09 0.52
N ILE A 231 11.02 19.08 0.15
CA ILE A 231 11.73 19.95 1.10
C ILE A 231 10.80 20.79 1.98
N ILE A 232 9.61 21.11 1.48
CA ILE A 232 8.58 21.90 2.18
C ILE A 232 7.32 21.12 2.47
N ALA A 233 7.30 19.84 2.10
CA ALA A 233 6.14 18.98 2.30
C ALA A 233 5.89 18.76 3.81
N PRO A 234 4.63 18.78 4.25
CA PRO A 234 4.28 18.47 5.63
C PRO A 234 4.51 16.98 5.92
N SER A 235 4.64 16.66 7.21
CA SER A 235 4.84 15.28 7.66
C SER A 235 3.70 14.33 7.23
N GLU A 236 2.52 14.88 7.03
CA GLU A 236 1.33 14.20 6.55
C GLU A 236 1.52 13.58 5.16
N GLN A 237 2.35 14.19 4.32
CA GLN A 237 2.68 13.70 2.98
C GLN A 237 3.95 12.83 2.93
N THR A 238 4.79 12.87 3.95
CA THR A 238 6.11 12.23 3.93
C THR A 238 6.27 11.09 4.93
N ARG A 239 5.49 11.07 6.03
CA ARG A 239 5.56 10.01 7.03
C ARG A 239 4.55 8.91 6.71
N ILE A 240 5.05 7.71 6.50
CA ILE A 240 4.29 6.56 6.02
C ILE A 240 4.29 5.41 7.03
N PRO A 241 3.24 4.56 7.06
CA PRO A 241 3.26 3.33 7.81
C PRO A 241 4.17 2.30 7.13
N PHE A 242 4.85 1.52 7.95
CA PHE A 242 5.61 0.36 7.51
C PHE A 242 5.26 -0.83 8.40
N VAL A 243 4.79 -1.93 7.80
CA VAL A 243 4.36 -3.16 8.49
C VAL A 243 5.12 -4.34 7.93
N MET A 244 5.57 -5.23 8.82
CA MET A 244 6.15 -6.52 8.45
C MET A 244 5.45 -7.65 9.20
N TRP A 245 5.27 -8.76 8.51
CA TRP A 245 4.80 -10.02 9.07
C TRP A 245 5.62 -11.18 8.51
N PHE A 246 5.83 -12.21 9.32
CA PHE A 246 6.59 -13.42 8.97
C PHE A 246 5.82 -14.67 9.39
N SER A 247 5.78 -15.70 8.55
CA SER A 247 5.10 -16.97 8.84
C SER A 247 5.85 -17.84 9.84
N ASP A 248 7.14 -17.64 10.01
CA ASP A 248 7.98 -18.39 10.93
C ASP A 248 8.35 -17.52 12.13
N SER A 249 7.89 -17.93 13.31
CA SER A 249 8.23 -17.31 14.60
C SER A 249 9.73 -17.43 14.95
N THR A 250 10.51 -18.25 14.24
CA THR A 250 11.96 -18.35 14.40
C THR A 250 12.70 -17.20 13.71
N ILE A 251 12.07 -16.49 12.78
CA ILE A 251 12.57 -15.19 12.30
C ILE A 251 12.29 -14.17 13.42
N LYS A 252 12.96 -14.34 14.54
CA LYS A 252 13.02 -13.28 15.55
C LYS A 252 13.80 -12.14 14.91
N LEU A 253 13.13 -11.04 14.65
CA LEU A 253 13.81 -9.76 14.55
C LEU A 253 14.54 -9.63 15.88
N SER A 254 15.85 -9.85 15.87
CA SER A 254 16.65 -9.75 17.09
C SER A 254 16.35 -8.37 17.67
N GLU A 255 15.87 -8.36 18.91
CA GLU A 255 15.76 -7.15 19.70
C GLU A 255 17.14 -6.51 19.75
N SER A 256 17.36 -5.48 18.94
CA SER A 256 18.59 -4.67 18.90
C SER A 256 18.31 -3.33 19.54
#